data_f631274fef79c97f01ddc52d2e2b6eff
#
_entry.id   f631274fef79c97f01ddc52d2e2b6eff
#
_cell.length_a   1.000
_cell.length_b   1.000
_cell.length_c   1.000
_cell.angle_alpha   90.00
_cell.angle_beta   90.00
_cell.angle_gamma   90.00
#
_symmetry.space_group_name_H-M   'P 1'
#
loop_
_entity.id
_entity.type
_entity.pdbx_description
1 polymer ?
#
loop_
_entity_poly.entity_id
_entity_poly.type
_entity_poly.pdbx_seq_one_letter_code
_entity_poly.pdbx_strand_id
1 'polypeptide(L)'
;MEEIIAPISRELLKAELTPNKLLRHTNRGGNELYIVDAHDAPHVMLEIGRLREIAFRAGGGGTGLSADIDEFDTMETPYKQLVVWNPDAEDIIGGYRYLHGADVKFDDKGQPILATSHMFHFSEKFIHNYLPRTLELGRSFVAVEYQASRKDSKGLFALDNLFDGLAALTVVLDDAEYFFGKMTMYPSYDRLARDMILYFLDKHFGDNRHMVSAYQPLFIESNPRQFRELFVEDDFKLDYRILNTEVRKRGCNIPPLVNAYMNLSPTMLVFGTAINHEFGEVEETGILINVNELHEDKRKRHILSFVDEHPEYAPRIRGTKILFPFRRHKTR
;
A
#
# COMPACT_ATOMS: atom_id res chain seq x y z
N MET A 1 5.53 11.43 23.67
CA MET A 1 5.06 11.85 22.33
C MET A 1 5.20 13.35 22.24
N GLU A 2 5.82 13.84 21.18
CA GLU A 2 5.95 15.27 20.92
C GLU A 2 4.60 15.89 20.53
N GLU A 3 4.48 17.20 20.68
CA GLU A 3 3.34 17.96 20.15
C GLU A 3 3.45 17.99 18.60
N ILE A 4 2.33 17.75 17.92
CA ILE A 4 2.31 17.73 16.46
C ILE A 4 2.40 19.18 15.93
N ILE A 5 3.18 19.40 14.87
CA ILE A 5 3.34 20.72 14.25
C ILE A 5 1.99 21.30 13.82
N ALA A 6 1.94 22.64 13.71
CA ALA A 6 0.76 23.32 13.15
C ALA A 6 0.58 22.96 11.67
N PRO A 7 -0.68 23.01 11.15
CA PRO A 7 -0.95 22.81 9.72
C PRO A 7 -0.17 23.81 8.85
N ILE A 8 0.34 23.31 7.73
CA ILE A 8 0.99 24.15 6.72
C ILE A 8 -0.08 24.95 5.94
N SER A 9 0.23 26.20 5.59
CA SER A 9 -0.74 27.03 4.88
C SER A 9 -1.06 26.47 3.49
N ARG A 10 -2.32 26.59 3.07
CA ARG A 10 -2.82 26.09 1.78
C ARG A 10 -2.13 26.75 0.60
N GLU A 11 -1.77 28.02 0.74
CA GLU A 11 -1.05 28.76 -0.28
C GLU A 11 0.32 28.14 -0.57
N LEU A 12 1.05 27.70 0.47
CA LEU A 12 2.35 27.05 0.32
C LEU A 12 2.19 25.67 -0.34
N LEU A 13 1.18 24.89 0.08
CA LEU A 13 0.90 23.58 -0.51
C LEU A 13 0.58 23.72 -2.00
N LYS A 14 -0.31 24.65 -2.37
CA LYS A 14 -0.69 24.90 -3.77
C LYS A 14 0.47 25.41 -4.62
N ALA A 15 1.37 26.20 -4.04
CA ALA A 15 2.54 26.68 -4.75
C ALA A 15 3.51 25.57 -5.15
N GLU A 16 3.55 24.48 -4.39
CA GLU A 16 4.40 23.32 -4.64
C GLU A 16 3.71 22.21 -5.46
N LEU A 17 2.37 22.11 -5.43
CA LEU A 17 1.58 21.15 -6.22
C LEU A 17 1.35 21.71 -7.64
N THR A 18 2.42 21.79 -8.40
CA THR A 18 2.42 22.39 -9.75
C THR A 18 1.95 21.39 -10.82
N PRO A 19 1.43 21.86 -11.98
CA PRO A 19 0.89 20.96 -13.03
C PRO A 19 1.87 19.92 -13.57
N ASN A 20 3.17 20.19 -13.55
CA ASN A 20 4.19 19.21 -13.98
C ASN A 20 4.41 18.06 -12.99
N LYS A 21 3.89 18.16 -11.78
CA LYS A 21 3.89 17.10 -10.77
C LYS A 21 2.57 16.32 -10.74
N LEU A 22 1.55 16.78 -11.47
CA LEU A 22 0.28 16.08 -11.59
C LEU A 22 0.46 14.76 -12.34
N LEU A 23 0.14 13.66 -11.69
CA LEU A 23 0.16 12.33 -12.30
C LEU A 23 -1.13 12.08 -13.09
N ARG A 24 -2.29 12.32 -12.46
CA ARG A 24 -3.62 12.17 -13.07
C ARG A 24 -4.72 12.75 -12.18
N HIS A 25 -5.91 12.88 -12.75
CA HIS A 25 -7.15 13.01 -11.97
C HIS A 25 -7.64 11.62 -11.51
N THR A 26 -8.33 11.57 -10.38
CA THR A 26 -8.86 10.31 -9.85
C THR A 26 -10.10 9.88 -10.62
N ASN A 27 -10.33 8.55 -10.73
CA ASN A 27 -11.53 8.01 -11.39
C ASN A 27 -12.83 8.42 -10.68
N ARG A 28 -12.76 8.72 -9.38
CA ARG A 28 -13.90 9.12 -8.55
C ARG A 28 -13.49 10.17 -7.53
N GLY A 29 -14.45 11.01 -7.15
CA GLY A 29 -14.27 12.01 -6.10
C GLY A 29 -13.74 13.35 -6.59
N GLY A 30 -13.33 13.48 -7.86
CA GLY A 30 -12.83 14.74 -8.43
C GLY A 30 -11.54 15.23 -7.78
N ASN A 31 -10.70 14.30 -7.29
CA ASN A 31 -9.43 14.59 -6.67
C ASN A 31 -8.27 14.50 -7.69
N GLU A 32 -7.13 14.99 -7.29
CA GLU A 32 -5.91 15.03 -8.08
C GLU A 32 -4.82 14.21 -7.40
N LEU A 33 -3.99 13.54 -8.21
CA LEU A 33 -2.86 12.74 -7.75
C LEU A 33 -1.56 13.40 -8.19
N TYR A 34 -0.73 13.72 -7.22
CA TYR A 34 0.57 14.35 -7.43
C TYR A 34 1.71 13.44 -7.00
N ILE A 35 2.87 13.59 -7.65
CA ILE A 35 4.13 12.99 -7.22
C ILE A 35 5.08 14.11 -6.83
N VAL A 36 5.57 14.05 -5.59
CA VAL A 36 6.50 15.02 -5.02
C VAL A 36 7.57 14.31 -4.18
N ASP A 37 8.59 15.03 -3.79
CA ASP A 37 9.55 14.61 -2.75
C ASP A 37 9.94 15.79 -1.85
N ALA A 38 10.74 15.51 -0.82
CA ALA A 38 11.13 16.53 0.16
C ALA A 38 11.99 17.66 -0.44
N HIS A 39 12.69 17.40 -1.55
CA HIS A 39 13.56 18.41 -2.18
C HIS A 39 12.78 19.37 -3.08
N ASP A 40 11.73 18.87 -3.74
CA ASP A 40 10.95 19.65 -4.70
C ASP A 40 9.64 20.23 -4.14
N ALA A 41 9.19 19.73 -2.96
CA ALA A 41 7.97 20.16 -2.29
C ALA A 41 8.11 20.06 -0.75
N PRO A 42 9.01 20.84 -0.13
CA PRO A 42 9.31 20.71 1.30
C PRO A 42 8.10 21.04 2.21
N HIS A 43 7.23 21.99 1.83
CA HIS A 43 6.03 22.30 2.60
C HIS A 43 4.97 21.19 2.50
N VAL A 44 4.78 20.63 1.31
CA VAL A 44 3.91 19.45 1.12
C VAL A 44 4.45 18.26 1.93
N MET A 45 5.77 18.04 1.94
CA MET A 45 6.37 16.97 2.75
C MET A 45 6.13 17.17 4.24
N LEU A 46 6.26 18.39 4.76
CA LEU A 46 5.96 18.70 6.17
C LEU A 46 4.49 18.42 6.50
N GLU A 47 3.55 18.81 5.63
CA GLU A 47 2.13 18.53 5.85
C GLU A 47 1.82 17.04 5.76
N ILE A 48 2.45 16.30 4.84
CA ILE A 48 2.37 14.84 4.78
C ILE A 48 2.82 14.23 6.11
N GLY A 49 3.98 14.65 6.63
CA GLY A 49 4.52 14.17 7.90
C GLY A 49 3.58 14.44 9.07
N ARG A 50 2.99 15.64 9.12
CA ARG A 50 1.98 16.01 10.11
C ARG A 50 0.74 15.10 10.05
N LEU A 51 0.18 14.93 8.85
CA LEU A 51 -1.02 14.12 8.63
C LEU A 51 -0.78 12.63 8.89
N ARG A 52 0.39 12.11 8.52
CA ARG A 52 0.82 10.74 8.84
C ARG A 52 0.82 10.52 10.34
N GLU A 53 1.51 11.38 11.09
CA GLU A 53 1.64 11.22 12.54
C GLU A 53 0.26 11.28 13.22
N ILE A 54 -0.63 12.19 12.81
CA ILE A 54 -2.01 12.25 13.30
C ILE A 54 -2.75 10.94 13.01
N ALA A 55 -2.72 10.49 11.75
CA ALA A 55 -3.46 9.30 11.33
C ALA A 55 -2.96 8.02 12.01
N PHE A 56 -1.63 7.87 12.14
CA PHE A 56 -1.02 6.71 12.76
C PHE A 56 -1.23 6.68 14.27
N ARG A 57 -1.09 7.82 14.97
CA ARG A 57 -1.42 7.91 16.42
C ARG A 57 -2.88 7.56 16.68
N ALA A 58 -3.80 8.00 15.82
CA ALA A 58 -5.22 7.66 15.94
C ALA A 58 -5.47 6.14 15.83
N GLY A 59 -4.62 5.42 15.08
CA GLY A 59 -4.65 3.95 14.98
C GLY A 59 -3.94 3.21 16.11
N GLY A 60 -3.15 3.91 16.92
CA GLY A 60 -2.32 3.31 18.00
C GLY A 60 -0.88 3.00 17.58
N GLY A 61 -0.40 3.56 16.47
CA GLY A 61 1.00 3.53 16.01
C GLY A 61 1.61 4.92 16.00
N GLY A 62 2.50 5.17 15.04
CA GLY A 62 3.18 6.44 14.83
C GLY A 62 4.59 6.46 15.43
N THR A 63 5.35 7.49 15.06
CA THR A 63 6.73 7.66 15.50
C THR A 63 6.84 8.30 16.87
N GLY A 64 5.80 9.01 17.32
CA GLY A 64 5.81 9.83 18.52
C GLY A 64 6.49 11.20 18.33
N LEU A 65 6.97 11.51 17.12
CA LEU A 65 7.60 12.79 16.77
C LEU A 65 6.55 13.85 16.40
N SER A 66 6.96 15.09 16.27
CA SER A 66 6.07 16.21 15.88
C SER A 66 5.56 16.12 14.43
N ALA A 67 6.23 15.35 13.58
CA ALA A 67 5.84 14.96 12.22
C ALA A 67 6.53 13.64 11.87
N ASP A 68 5.85 12.73 11.16
CA ASP A 68 6.42 11.47 10.66
C ASP A 68 7.21 11.72 9.38
N ILE A 69 8.44 12.16 9.54
CA ILE A 69 9.44 12.31 8.48
C ILE A 69 10.71 11.61 8.95
N ASP A 70 11.24 10.72 8.13
CA ASP A 70 12.44 9.95 8.41
C ASP A 70 13.56 10.20 7.39
N GLU A 71 14.68 9.51 7.54
CA GLU A 71 15.83 9.59 6.65
C GLU A 71 15.49 9.20 5.21
N PHE A 72 14.57 8.27 5.01
CA PHE A 72 14.13 7.84 3.68
C PHE A 72 13.31 8.90 2.94
N ASP A 73 12.66 9.80 3.68
CA ASP A 73 11.96 10.94 3.08
C ASP A 73 12.92 12.07 2.65
N THR A 74 14.15 12.14 3.24
CA THR A 74 15.06 13.30 3.10
C THR A 74 16.45 12.98 2.54
N MET A 75 16.80 11.70 2.36
CA MET A 75 18.10 11.29 1.81
C MET A 75 18.34 11.85 0.40
N GLU A 76 19.55 11.71 -0.15
CA GLU A 76 19.95 12.23 -1.46
C GLU A 76 19.03 11.80 -2.62
N THR A 77 18.61 10.52 -2.62
CA THR A 77 17.59 10.00 -3.52
C THR A 77 16.38 9.61 -2.66
N PRO A 78 15.49 10.57 -2.33
CA PRO A 78 14.44 10.33 -1.36
C PRO A 78 13.32 9.49 -1.94
N TYR A 79 12.57 8.84 -1.06
CA TYR A 79 11.30 8.25 -1.43
C TYR A 79 10.36 9.32 -1.98
N LYS A 80 9.71 9.00 -3.09
CA LYS A 80 8.65 9.83 -3.66
C LYS A 80 7.36 9.69 -2.86
N GLN A 81 6.57 10.75 -2.87
CA GLN A 81 5.26 10.81 -2.23
C GLN A 81 4.18 10.87 -3.31
N LEU A 82 3.32 9.85 -3.34
CA LEU A 82 2.06 9.88 -4.07
C LEU A 82 1.02 10.54 -3.17
N VAL A 83 0.50 11.68 -3.58
CA VAL A 83 -0.41 12.51 -2.77
C VAL A 83 -1.77 12.59 -3.44
N VAL A 84 -2.83 12.33 -2.68
CA VAL A 84 -4.22 12.61 -3.10
C VAL A 84 -4.60 13.99 -2.58
N TRP A 85 -4.82 14.92 -3.49
CA TRP A 85 -5.20 16.30 -3.23
C TRP A 85 -6.67 16.54 -3.57
N ASN A 86 -7.39 17.19 -2.68
CA ASN A 86 -8.75 17.67 -2.92
C ASN A 86 -8.71 19.14 -3.34
N PRO A 87 -8.93 19.46 -4.63
CA PRO A 87 -8.83 20.83 -5.11
C PRO A 87 -9.94 21.76 -4.57
N ASP A 88 -11.10 21.22 -4.20
CA ASP A 88 -12.22 22.02 -3.69
C ASP A 88 -12.00 22.42 -2.21
N ALA A 89 -11.49 21.50 -1.40
CA ALA A 89 -11.19 21.77 0.02
C ALA A 89 -9.79 22.32 0.24
N GLU A 90 -8.93 22.20 -0.79
CA GLU A 90 -7.49 22.57 -0.73
C GLU A 90 -6.78 21.78 0.40
N ASP A 91 -7.06 20.46 0.48
CA ASP A 91 -6.55 19.58 1.51
C ASP A 91 -5.91 18.32 0.93
N ILE A 92 -4.92 17.76 1.65
CA ILE A 92 -4.37 16.42 1.37
C ILE A 92 -5.31 15.38 2.00
N ILE A 93 -5.90 14.51 1.17
CA ILE A 93 -6.77 13.41 1.61
C ILE A 93 -5.94 12.23 2.16
N GLY A 94 -4.80 11.96 1.54
CA GLY A 94 -3.96 10.82 1.91
C GLY A 94 -2.78 10.66 0.98
N GLY A 95 -1.99 9.62 1.20
CA GLY A 95 -0.81 9.37 0.38
C GLY A 95 -0.17 8.02 0.62
N TYR A 96 0.80 7.73 -0.23
CA TYR A 96 1.80 6.66 -0.11
C TYR A 96 3.17 7.25 -0.33
N ARG A 97 4.18 6.73 0.36
CA ARG A 97 5.56 6.89 -0.11
C ARG A 97 5.99 5.66 -0.90
N TYR A 98 6.84 5.84 -1.88
CA TYR A 98 7.38 4.76 -2.67
C TYR A 98 8.82 5.01 -3.11
N LEU A 99 9.56 3.91 -3.30
CA LEU A 99 10.86 3.91 -3.96
C LEU A 99 10.84 2.88 -5.08
N HIS A 100 11.39 3.24 -6.25
CA HIS A 100 11.59 2.29 -7.33
C HIS A 100 12.81 1.42 -7.05
N GLY A 101 12.68 0.13 -7.19
CA GLY A 101 13.76 -0.81 -6.87
C GLY A 101 15.02 -0.66 -7.70
N ALA A 102 14.93 -0.05 -8.90
CA ALA A 102 16.09 0.29 -9.71
C ALA A 102 16.96 1.40 -9.08
N ASP A 103 16.39 2.23 -8.20
CA ASP A 103 17.09 3.34 -7.52
C ASP A 103 17.61 2.94 -6.14
N VAL A 104 17.40 1.68 -5.71
CA VAL A 104 17.81 1.19 -4.40
C VAL A 104 19.31 1.09 -4.28
N LYS A 105 19.86 1.69 -3.22
CA LYS A 105 21.26 1.50 -2.81
C LYS A 105 21.39 0.24 -1.94
N PHE A 106 22.61 -0.30 -1.86
CA PHE A 106 22.91 -1.51 -1.10
C PHE A 106 23.94 -1.20 -0.01
N ASP A 107 23.82 -1.90 1.11
CA ASP A 107 24.81 -1.87 2.18
C ASP A 107 26.06 -2.70 1.84
N ASP A 108 27.06 -2.66 2.74
CA ASP A 108 28.32 -3.40 2.58
C ASP A 108 28.14 -4.94 2.58
N LYS A 109 26.97 -5.43 2.99
CA LYS A 109 26.62 -6.86 2.99
C LYS A 109 25.78 -7.26 1.77
N GLY A 110 25.52 -6.32 0.85
CA GLY A 110 24.70 -6.54 -0.32
C GLY A 110 23.20 -6.58 -0.04
N GLN A 111 22.74 -6.13 1.14
CA GLN A 111 21.33 -5.99 1.43
C GLN A 111 20.81 -4.64 0.94
N PRO A 112 19.59 -4.58 0.42
CA PRO A 112 19.01 -3.32 -0.05
C PRO A 112 18.74 -2.38 1.12
N ILE A 113 19.01 -1.08 0.92
CA ILE A 113 18.70 -0.04 1.89
C ILE A 113 17.28 0.46 1.62
N LEU A 114 16.31 -0.16 2.29
CA LEU A 114 14.88 0.11 2.17
C LEU A 114 14.30 0.46 3.54
N ALA A 115 13.16 1.17 3.56
CA ALA A 115 12.44 1.45 4.79
C ALA A 115 11.94 0.18 5.51
N THR A 116 11.96 -0.97 4.83
CA THR A 116 11.61 -2.28 5.38
C THR A 116 12.82 -3.10 5.84
N SER A 117 14.06 -2.68 5.52
CA SER A 117 15.28 -3.48 5.74
C SER A 117 15.63 -3.70 7.21
N HIS A 118 15.14 -2.86 8.12
CA HIS A 118 15.34 -3.08 9.55
C HIS A 118 14.53 -4.27 10.10
N MET A 119 13.50 -4.73 9.38
CA MET A 119 12.65 -5.86 9.80
C MET A 119 12.82 -7.11 8.96
N PHE A 120 13.21 -6.96 7.68
CA PHE A 120 13.21 -8.07 6.72
C PHE A 120 14.57 -8.26 6.07
N HIS A 121 14.95 -9.53 5.93
CA HIS A 121 16.05 -9.99 5.13
C HIS A 121 15.56 -10.35 3.73
N PHE A 122 16.31 -9.96 2.70
CA PHE A 122 16.00 -10.21 1.30
C PHE A 122 16.95 -11.25 0.72
N SER A 123 16.41 -12.31 0.10
CA SER A 123 17.23 -13.32 -0.55
C SER A 123 17.85 -12.77 -1.84
N GLU A 124 18.99 -13.33 -2.27
CA GLU A 124 19.62 -13.07 -3.55
C GLU A 124 18.62 -13.15 -4.73
N LYS A 125 17.71 -14.13 -4.68
CA LYS A 125 16.66 -14.28 -5.69
C LYS A 125 15.71 -13.09 -5.72
N PHE A 126 15.32 -12.56 -4.57
CA PHE A 126 14.47 -11.37 -4.52
C PHE A 126 15.23 -10.15 -5.04
N ILE A 127 16.44 -9.95 -4.56
CA ILE A 127 17.31 -8.82 -4.91
C ILE A 127 17.53 -8.74 -6.42
N HIS A 128 17.87 -9.87 -7.07
CA HIS A 128 18.22 -9.84 -8.50
C HIS A 128 17.01 -9.94 -9.44
N ASN A 129 15.96 -10.69 -9.06
CA ASN A 129 14.90 -11.01 -10.01
C ASN A 129 13.61 -10.21 -9.79
N TYR A 130 13.41 -9.64 -8.58
CA TYR A 130 12.16 -8.93 -8.24
C TYR A 130 12.42 -7.46 -7.93
N LEU A 131 13.37 -7.16 -7.03
CA LEU A 131 13.60 -5.81 -6.54
C LEU A 131 13.76 -4.75 -7.64
N PRO A 132 14.57 -4.95 -8.72
CA PRO A 132 14.75 -3.92 -9.74
C PRO A 132 13.45 -3.48 -10.43
N ARG A 133 12.42 -4.36 -10.42
CA ARG A 133 11.10 -4.11 -11.04
C ARG A 133 9.99 -3.91 -9.99
N THR A 134 10.37 -3.56 -8.78
CA THR A 134 9.47 -3.42 -7.64
C THR A 134 9.34 -1.96 -7.24
N LEU A 135 8.12 -1.52 -6.95
CA LEU A 135 7.87 -0.33 -6.15
C LEU A 135 7.74 -0.75 -4.69
N GLU A 136 8.71 -0.38 -3.86
CA GLU A 136 8.54 -0.51 -2.41
C GLU A 136 7.61 0.60 -1.93
N LEU A 137 6.55 0.19 -1.23
CA LEU A 137 5.47 1.06 -0.76
C LEU A 137 5.49 1.14 0.77
N GLY A 138 5.31 2.33 1.29
CA GLY A 138 5.23 2.54 2.73
C GLY A 138 4.38 3.73 3.12
N ARG A 139 4.21 3.92 4.42
CA ARG A 139 3.52 5.07 5.00
C ARG A 139 2.18 5.40 4.35
N SER A 140 1.39 4.36 4.01
CA SER A 140 0.02 4.54 3.53
C SER A 140 -0.83 5.21 4.60
N PHE A 141 -1.44 6.33 4.29
CA PHE A 141 -2.34 7.01 5.19
C PHE A 141 -3.54 7.63 4.47
N VAL A 142 -4.62 7.78 5.20
CA VAL A 142 -5.76 8.64 4.88
C VAL A 142 -5.92 9.59 6.05
N ALA A 143 -6.03 10.88 5.82
CA ALA A 143 -6.23 11.87 6.86
C ALA A 143 -7.49 11.56 7.66
N VAL A 144 -7.45 11.77 8.98
CA VAL A 144 -8.49 11.29 9.91
C VAL A 144 -9.87 11.82 9.55
N GLU A 145 -9.95 13.04 9.05
CA GLU A 145 -11.17 13.70 8.60
C GLU A 145 -11.85 12.95 7.45
N TYR A 146 -11.07 12.19 6.67
CA TYR A 146 -11.53 11.42 5.51
C TYR A 146 -11.69 9.92 5.78
N GLN A 147 -11.33 9.41 6.98
CA GLN A 147 -11.41 7.97 7.30
C GLN A 147 -12.82 7.49 7.65
N ALA A 148 -13.62 8.30 8.32
CA ALA A 148 -14.81 7.82 9.04
C ALA A 148 -16.15 8.29 8.45
N SER A 149 -16.15 9.10 7.41
CA SER A 149 -17.39 9.79 7.06
C SER A 149 -18.27 9.00 6.12
N ARG A 150 -19.18 8.24 6.69
CA ARG A 150 -20.45 7.92 6.02
C ARG A 150 -21.25 9.21 5.62
N LYS A 151 -20.80 10.38 6.06
CA LYS A 151 -21.41 11.68 5.80
C LYS A 151 -20.78 12.43 4.63
N ASP A 152 -19.51 12.12 4.28
CA ASP A 152 -18.83 12.78 3.18
C ASP A 152 -18.41 11.74 2.13
N SER A 153 -18.90 11.90 0.90
CA SER A 153 -18.61 11.01 -0.22
C SER A 153 -17.13 10.99 -0.62
N LYS A 154 -16.36 12.01 -0.25
CA LYS A 154 -14.95 12.17 -0.62
C LYS A 154 -14.04 11.17 0.12
N GLY A 155 -14.26 10.95 1.42
CA GLY A 155 -13.54 9.94 2.19
C GLY A 155 -13.82 8.50 1.75
N LEU A 156 -15.01 8.25 1.21
CA LEU A 156 -15.39 6.92 0.70
C LEU A 156 -14.47 6.44 -0.44
N PHE A 157 -13.88 7.36 -1.20
CA PHE A 157 -13.01 7.04 -2.34
C PHE A 157 -11.52 7.18 -2.04
N ALA A 158 -11.12 7.59 -0.83
CA ALA A 158 -9.72 7.87 -0.50
C ALA A 158 -8.78 6.69 -0.82
N LEU A 159 -9.13 5.49 -0.35
CA LEU A 159 -8.33 4.28 -0.62
C LEU A 159 -8.33 3.91 -2.11
N ASP A 160 -9.46 4.09 -2.78
CA ASP A 160 -9.62 3.83 -4.21
C ASP A 160 -8.78 4.81 -5.06
N ASN A 161 -8.73 6.08 -4.65
CA ASN A 161 -7.89 7.10 -5.29
C ASN A 161 -6.40 6.79 -5.12
N LEU A 162 -5.97 6.28 -3.95
CA LEU A 162 -4.60 5.81 -3.74
C LEU A 162 -4.24 4.68 -4.72
N PHE A 163 -5.14 3.73 -4.94
CA PHE A 163 -4.92 2.68 -5.93
C PHE A 163 -4.91 3.20 -7.38
N ASP A 164 -5.69 4.22 -7.71
CA ASP A 164 -5.61 4.90 -9.02
C ASP A 164 -4.19 5.43 -9.28
N GLY A 165 -3.57 6.04 -8.26
CA GLY A 165 -2.21 6.55 -8.33
C GLY A 165 -1.16 5.45 -8.44
N LEU A 166 -1.23 4.43 -7.58
CA LEU A 166 -0.29 3.30 -7.62
C LEU A 166 -0.33 2.58 -8.96
N ALA A 167 -1.52 2.37 -9.51
CA ALA A 167 -1.70 1.76 -10.82
C ALA A 167 -1.13 2.63 -11.96
N ALA A 168 -1.33 3.96 -11.90
CA ALA A 168 -0.73 4.88 -12.87
C ALA A 168 0.80 4.85 -12.82
N LEU A 169 1.41 4.75 -11.63
CA LEU A 169 2.86 4.61 -11.48
C LEU A 169 3.42 3.41 -12.23
N THR A 170 2.73 2.25 -12.22
CA THR A 170 3.19 1.05 -12.95
C THR A 170 3.07 1.18 -14.47
N VAL A 171 2.33 2.15 -14.96
CA VAL A 171 2.25 2.48 -16.38
C VAL A 171 3.32 3.50 -16.77
N VAL A 172 3.53 4.50 -15.92
CA VAL A 172 4.54 5.55 -16.16
C VAL A 172 5.96 5.00 -16.00
N LEU A 173 6.19 4.16 -15.01
CA LEU A 173 7.46 3.45 -14.78
C LEU A 173 7.43 2.11 -15.50
N ASP A 174 8.06 2.05 -16.67
CA ASP A 174 7.94 1.01 -17.71
C ASP A 174 8.27 -0.41 -17.23
N ASP A 175 9.10 -0.52 -16.21
CA ASP A 175 9.62 -1.76 -15.64
C ASP A 175 9.00 -2.14 -14.28
N ALA A 176 8.07 -1.34 -13.76
CA ALA A 176 7.42 -1.61 -12.48
C ALA A 176 6.36 -2.72 -12.62
N GLU A 177 6.72 -3.94 -12.18
CA GLU A 177 5.86 -5.13 -12.25
C GLU A 177 5.31 -5.56 -10.89
N TYR A 178 5.94 -5.10 -9.80
CA TYR A 178 5.61 -5.57 -8.45
C TYR A 178 5.39 -4.40 -7.50
N PHE A 179 4.46 -4.59 -6.56
CA PHE A 179 4.38 -3.81 -5.33
C PHE A 179 4.91 -4.65 -4.18
N PHE A 180 5.87 -4.14 -3.43
CA PHE A 180 6.33 -4.69 -2.17
C PHE A 180 6.02 -3.71 -1.05
N GLY A 181 5.56 -4.20 0.08
CA GLY A 181 5.26 -3.35 1.24
C GLY A 181 4.80 -4.16 2.44
N LYS A 182 4.14 -3.49 3.37
CA LYS A 182 3.72 -4.08 4.65
C LYS A 182 2.24 -3.82 4.90
N MET A 183 1.56 -4.82 5.47
CA MET A 183 0.25 -4.67 6.08
C MET A 183 0.42 -4.52 7.58
N THR A 184 -0.15 -3.45 8.15
CA THR A 184 -0.04 -3.13 9.57
C THR A 184 -1.28 -3.58 10.33
N MET A 185 -1.08 -4.27 11.46
CA MET A 185 -2.09 -4.49 12.49
C MET A 185 -1.62 -3.88 13.80
N TYR A 186 -2.53 -3.21 14.49
CA TYR A 186 -2.21 -2.50 15.72
C TYR A 186 -2.32 -3.42 16.94
N PRO A 187 -1.51 -3.20 18.00
CA PRO A 187 -1.51 -4.04 19.20
C PRO A 187 -2.87 -4.11 19.91
N SER A 188 -3.71 -3.09 19.75
CA SER A 188 -5.07 -3.02 20.30
C SER A 188 -6.09 -3.93 19.60
N TYR A 189 -5.72 -4.52 18.46
CA TYR A 189 -6.61 -5.40 17.70
C TYR A 189 -6.82 -6.74 18.45
N ASP A 190 -8.04 -7.32 18.36
CA ASP A 190 -8.35 -8.60 19.02
C ASP A 190 -7.34 -9.68 18.62
N ARG A 191 -6.68 -10.30 19.61
CA ARG A 191 -5.56 -11.23 19.38
C ARG A 191 -5.99 -12.47 18.63
N LEU A 192 -7.18 -13.02 18.91
CA LEU A 192 -7.68 -14.20 18.20
C LEU A 192 -8.08 -13.87 16.76
N ALA A 193 -8.69 -12.71 16.54
CA ALA A 193 -9.00 -12.24 15.19
C ALA A 193 -7.70 -12.00 14.38
N ARG A 194 -6.67 -11.42 15.02
CA ARG A 194 -5.34 -11.26 14.44
C ARG A 194 -4.74 -12.60 14.01
N ASP A 195 -4.74 -13.56 14.89
CA ASP A 195 -4.21 -14.90 14.62
C ASP A 195 -4.95 -15.62 13.50
N MET A 196 -6.29 -15.49 13.45
CA MET A 196 -7.09 -15.99 12.33
C MET A 196 -6.70 -15.36 10.99
N ILE A 197 -6.49 -14.05 10.98
CA ILE A 197 -6.07 -13.32 9.76
C ILE A 197 -4.68 -13.79 9.33
N LEU A 198 -3.70 -13.87 10.24
CA LEU A 198 -2.34 -14.32 9.92
C LEU A 198 -2.32 -15.76 9.41
N TYR A 199 -3.08 -16.66 10.04
CA TYR A 199 -3.21 -18.04 9.58
C TYR A 199 -3.83 -18.12 8.18
N PHE A 200 -4.90 -17.36 7.93
CA PHE A 200 -5.55 -17.28 6.62
C PHE A 200 -4.59 -16.76 5.54
N LEU A 201 -3.83 -15.70 5.85
CA LEU A 201 -2.85 -15.13 4.94
C LEU A 201 -1.75 -16.13 4.60
N ASP A 202 -1.21 -16.83 5.59
CA ASP A 202 -0.18 -17.86 5.37
C ASP A 202 -0.73 -19.03 4.54
N LYS A 203 -1.95 -19.50 4.84
CA LYS A 203 -2.59 -20.58 4.10
C LYS A 203 -2.77 -20.29 2.62
N HIS A 204 -3.25 -19.08 2.27
CA HIS A 204 -3.63 -18.74 0.91
C HIS A 204 -2.54 -18.04 0.11
N PHE A 205 -1.58 -17.39 0.78
CA PHE A 205 -0.60 -16.49 0.17
C PHE A 205 0.84 -16.73 0.64
N GLY A 206 1.09 -17.68 1.54
CA GLY A 206 2.41 -17.92 2.12
C GLY A 206 3.49 -18.21 1.07
N ASP A 207 4.64 -17.55 1.18
CA ASP A 207 5.79 -17.78 0.28
C ASP A 207 6.64 -18.97 0.71
N ASN A 208 6.50 -20.09 0.01
CA ASN A 208 7.31 -21.30 0.23
C ASN A 208 8.75 -21.18 -0.32
N ARG A 209 9.10 -20.09 -0.96
CA ARG A 209 10.42 -19.87 -1.59
C ARG A 209 11.37 -19.08 -0.71
N HIS A 210 10.91 -18.61 0.44
CA HIS A 210 11.67 -17.81 1.39
C HIS A 210 12.40 -16.61 0.73
N MET A 211 11.68 -15.90 -0.14
CA MET A 211 12.25 -14.78 -0.88
C MET A 211 12.54 -13.58 0.03
N VAL A 212 11.66 -13.35 1.00
CA VAL A 212 11.82 -12.34 2.04
C VAL A 212 11.47 -13.00 3.37
N SER A 213 12.20 -12.71 4.43
CA SER A 213 11.95 -13.27 5.76
C SER A 213 12.15 -12.23 6.87
N ALA A 214 11.30 -12.26 7.87
CA ALA A 214 11.47 -11.42 9.03
C ALA A 214 12.70 -11.82 9.84
N TYR A 215 13.50 -10.85 10.32
CA TYR A 215 14.62 -11.14 11.23
C TYR A 215 14.13 -11.71 12.56
N GLN A 216 13.01 -11.18 13.04
CA GLN A 216 12.36 -11.61 14.28
C GLN A 216 10.88 -11.91 13.97
N PRO A 217 10.58 -13.13 13.49
CA PRO A 217 9.23 -13.47 13.07
C PRO A 217 8.27 -13.53 14.27
N LEU A 218 7.12 -12.90 14.12
CA LEU A 218 6.00 -13.02 15.02
C LEU A 218 5.23 -14.30 14.73
N PHE A 219 4.99 -15.10 15.74
CA PHE A 219 4.19 -16.33 15.63
C PHE A 219 2.76 -16.11 16.15
N ILE A 220 1.82 -16.88 15.62
CA ILE A 220 0.47 -16.93 16.17
C ILE A 220 0.50 -17.51 17.59
N GLU A 221 -0.26 -16.93 18.50
CA GLU A 221 -0.34 -17.32 19.91
C GLU A 221 -1.40 -18.41 20.13
N SER A 222 -2.42 -18.42 19.30
CA SER A 222 -3.54 -19.37 19.36
C SER A 222 -3.15 -20.75 18.82
N ASN A 223 -3.88 -21.78 19.27
CA ASN A 223 -3.65 -23.14 18.79
C ASN A 223 -3.96 -23.26 17.28
N PRO A 224 -2.99 -23.58 16.41
CA PRO A 224 -3.21 -23.67 14.96
C PRO A 224 -4.22 -24.74 14.55
N ARG A 225 -4.52 -25.75 15.41
CA ARG A 225 -5.50 -26.81 15.09
C ARG A 225 -6.90 -26.24 14.91
N GLN A 226 -7.31 -25.27 15.75
CA GLN A 226 -8.62 -24.64 15.63
C GLN A 226 -8.80 -23.93 14.28
N PHE A 227 -7.74 -23.36 13.74
CA PHE A 227 -7.80 -22.69 12.43
C PHE A 227 -7.81 -23.67 11.27
N ARG A 228 -7.11 -24.81 11.39
CA ARG A 228 -7.20 -25.91 10.40
C ARG A 228 -8.60 -26.51 10.34
N GLU A 229 -9.26 -26.63 11.47
CA GLU A 229 -10.65 -27.13 11.53
C GLU A 229 -11.65 -26.09 11.01
N LEU A 230 -11.31 -24.80 11.11
CA LEU A 230 -12.14 -23.69 10.65
C LEU A 230 -12.02 -23.48 9.14
N PHE A 231 -10.79 -23.49 8.61
CA PHE A 231 -10.47 -23.23 7.20
C PHE A 231 -10.14 -24.55 6.50
N VAL A 232 -11.14 -25.40 6.30
CA VAL A 232 -10.96 -26.74 5.73
C VAL A 232 -10.98 -26.78 4.22
N GLU A 233 -11.54 -25.73 3.58
CA GLU A 233 -11.68 -25.68 2.14
C GLU A 233 -10.38 -25.19 1.48
N ASP A 234 -10.06 -25.70 0.29
CA ASP A 234 -9.01 -25.14 -0.57
C ASP A 234 -9.58 -24.06 -1.52
N ASP A 235 -10.59 -23.35 -1.03
CA ASP A 235 -11.28 -22.28 -1.75
C ASP A 235 -11.15 -20.94 -0.98
N PHE A 236 -10.42 -20.00 -1.57
CA PHE A 236 -10.23 -18.68 -0.98
C PHE A 236 -11.56 -17.96 -0.64
N LYS A 237 -12.57 -18.06 -1.51
CA LYS A 237 -13.83 -17.32 -1.31
C LYS A 237 -14.65 -17.90 -0.14
N LEU A 238 -14.63 -19.21 0.04
CA LEU A 238 -15.30 -19.88 1.15
C LEU A 238 -14.58 -19.55 2.45
N ASP A 239 -13.28 -19.76 2.53
CA ASP A 239 -12.46 -19.44 3.70
C ASP A 239 -12.52 -17.94 4.06
N TYR A 240 -12.53 -17.06 3.07
CA TYR A 240 -12.69 -15.61 3.30
C TYR A 240 -14.05 -15.27 3.94
N ARG A 241 -15.13 -15.92 3.54
CA ARG A 241 -16.45 -15.71 4.17
C ARG A 241 -16.44 -16.17 5.62
N ILE A 242 -15.79 -17.31 5.89
CA ILE A 242 -15.61 -17.83 7.24
C ILE A 242 -14.79 -16.85 8.06
N LEU A 243 -13.62 -16.42 7.57
CA LEU A 243 -12.77 -15.44 8.24
C LEU A 243 -13.56 -14.18 8.60
N ASN A 244 -14.26 -13.60 7.64
CA ASN A 244 -15.02 -12.37 7.85
C ASN A 244 -16.13 -12.54 8.92
N THR A 245 -16.79 -13.71 8.92
CA THR A 245 -17.81 -14.03 9.91
C THR A 245 -17.21 -14.18 11.32
N GLU A 246 -16.11 -14.91 11.44
CA GLU A 246 -15.48 -15.18 12.75
C GLU A 246 -14.83 -13.93 13.34
N VAL A 247 -14.17 -13.11 12.51
CA VAL A 247 -13.61 -11.81 12.94
C VAL A 247 -14.74 -10.88 13.45
N ARG A 248 -15.88 -10.83 12.75
CA ARG A 248 -17.04 -10.03 13.20
C ARG A 248 -17.66 -10.52 14.50
N LYS A 249 -17.66 -11.82 14.77
CA LYS A 249 -18.08 -12.37 16.07
C LYS A 249 -17.21 -11.87 17.23
N ARG A 250 -15.97 -11.47 16.93
CA ARG A 250 -15.05 -10.86 17.90
C ARG A 250 -15.28 -9.35 18.11
N GLY A 251 -16.31 -8.77 17.46
CA GLY A 251 -16.63 -7.35 17.55
C GLY A 251 -15.72 -6.43 16.74
N CYS A 252 -14.88 -6.98 15.86
CA CYS A 252 -14.00 -6.22 14.99
C CYS A 252 -14.26 -6.51 13.50
N ASN A 253 -13.55 -5.84 12.61
CA ASN A 253 -13.57 -6.10 11.17
C ASN A 253 -12.13 -6.36 10.71
N ILE A 254 -11.96 -7.11 9.62
CA ILE A 254 -10.66 -7.20 8.95
C ILE A 254 -10.20 -5.77 8.63
N PRO A 255 -8.96 -5.38 9.00
CA PRO A 255 -8.48 -4.02 8.75
C PRO A 255 -8.64 -3.65 7.27
N PRO A 256 -9.13 -2.44 6.94
CA PRO A 256 -9.49 -2.07 5.57
C PRO A 256 -8.37 -2.29 4.55
N LEU A 257 -7.13 -1.96 4.89
CA LEU A 257 -5.99 -2.14 4.00
C LEU A 257 -5.64 -3.62 3.79
N VAL A 258 -5.65 -4.43 4.86
CA VAL A 258 -5.46 -5.89 4.78
C VAL A 258 -6.53 -6.50 3.87
N ASN A 259 -7.79 -6.11 4.08
CA ASN A 259 -8.90 -6.55 3.25
C ASN A 259 -8.75 -6.15 1.78
N ALA A 260 -8.28 -4.93 1.51
CA ALA A 260 -8.07 -4.44 0.15
C ALA A 260 -6.98 -5.26 -0.57
N TYR A 261 -5.85 -5.52 0.08
CA TYR A 261 -4.75 -6.29 -0.51
C TYR A 261 -5.13 -7.75 -0.78
N MET A 262 -5.80 -8.45 0.15
CA MET A 262 -6.28 -9.82 -0.06
C MET A 262 -7.20 -9.97 -1.28
N ASN A 263 -7.89 -8.89 -1.66
CA ASN A 263 -8.82 -8.86 -2.79
C ASN A 263 -8.25 -8.13 -4.01
N LEU A 264 -6.95 -7.87 -4.05
CA LEU A 264 -6.31 -7.16 -5.17
C LEU A 264 -5.77 -8.13 -6.22
N SER A 265 -5.11 -9.21 -5.77
CA SER A 265 -4.50 -10.22 -6.65
C SER A 265 -4.63 -11.62 -6.05
N PRO A 266 -4.94 -12.64 -6.86
CA PRO A 266 -5.00 -14.03 -6.39
C PRO A 266 -3.61 -14.64 -6.15
N THR A 267 -2.54 -13.97 -6.60
CA THR A 267 -1.15 -14.44 -6.54
C THR A 267 -0.30 -13.57 -5.61
N MET A 268 -0.94 -12.78 -4.74
CA MET A 268 -0.23 -12.07 -3.68
C MET A 268 0.65 -13.05 -2.88
N LEU A 269 1.81 -12.61 -2.44
CA LEU A 269 2.68 -13.38 -1.54
C LEU A 269 2.79 -12.68 -0.20
N VAL A 270 2.86 -13.50 0.85
CA VAL A 270 3.04 -13.08 2.24
C VAL A 270 4.34 -13.64 2.78
N PHE A 271 5.17 -12.81 3.42
CA PHE A 271 6.52 -13.14 3.85
C PHE A 271 6.70 -13.28 5.36
N GLY A 272 5.60 -13.40 6.09
CA GLY A 272 5.61 -13.42 7.54
C GLY A 272 5.44 -12.03 8.15
N THR A 273 5.36 -12.01 9.47
CA THR A 273 5.05 -10.82 10.26
C THR A 273 6.17 -10.55 11.27
N ALA A 274 6.49 -9.28 11.49
CA ALA A 274 7.42 -8.81 12.53
C ALA A 274 6.81 -7.67 13.34
N ILE A 275 7.32 -7.45 14.54
CA ILE A 275 6.98 -6.27 15.34
C ILE A 275 7.87 -5.11 14.92
N ASN A 276 7.26 -3.95 14.66
CA ASN A 276 7.99 -2.71 14.40
C ASN A 276 8.07 -1.88 15.66
N HIS A 277 9.21 -2.01 16.35
CA HIS A 277 9.49 -1.31 17.60
C HIS A 277 9.66 0.22 17.42
N GLU A 278 10.00 0.66 16.22
CA GLU A 278 10.20 2.08 15.89
C GLU A 278 8.90 2.80 15.53
N PHE A 279 7.78 2.06 15.46
CA PHE A 279 6.49 2.59 15.01
C PHE A 279 5.31 2.20 15.92
N GLY A 280 5.52 2.26 17.23
CA GLY A 280 4.46 1.99 18.23
C GLY A 280 4.13 0.50 18.41
N GLU A 281 5.13 -0.38 18.27
CA GLU A 281 5.01 -1.83 18.49
C GLU A 281 3.97 -2.49 17.56
N VAL A 282 3.73 -1.92 16.38
CA VAL A 282 2.76 -2.48 15.43
C VAL A 282 3.29 -3.78 14.81
N GLU A 283 2.35 -4.65 14.43
CA GLU A 283 2.65 -5.91 13.77
C GLU A 283 2.56 -5.71 12.25
N GLU A 284 3.67 -5.93 11.55
CA GLU A 284 3.77 -5.68 10.12
C GLU A 284 4.05 -6.95 9.34
N THR A 285 3.16 -7.27 8.40
CA THR A 285 3.26 -8.44 7.53
C THR A 285 3.76 -8.02 6.16
N GLY A 286 4.91 -8.54 5.73
CA GLY A 286 5.48 -8.27 4.40
C GLY A 286 4.65 -8.90 3.28
N ILE A 287 4.42 -8.17 2.19
CA ILE A 287 3.65 -8.63 1.03
C ILE A 287 4.30 -8.26 -0.29
N LEU A 288 4.07 -9.07 -1.33
CA LEU A 288 4.41 -8.78 -2.72
C LEU A 288 3.19 -9.03 -3.61
N ILE A 289 2.90 -8.09 -4.50
CA ILE A 289 1.80 -8.17 -5.45
C ILE A 289 2.35 -8.02 -6.86
N ASN A 290 2.07 -8.98 -7.74
CA ASN A 290 2.34 -8.86 -9.17
C ASN A 290 1.23 -8.04 -9.83
N VAL A 291 1.58 -6.88 -10.38
CA VAL A 291 0.63 -5.96 -11.01
C VAL A 291 -0.02 -6.55 -12.27
N ASN A 292 0.70 -7.47 -12.95
CA ASN A 292 0.18 -8.15 -14.14
C ASN A 292 -0.88 -9.22 -13.80
N GLU A 293 -1.00 -9.58 -12.53
CA GLU A 293 -1.91 -10.62 -12.02
C GLU A 293 -3.01 -10.07 -11.11
N LEU A 294 -3.28 -8.77 -11.21
CA LEU A 294 -4.43 -8.15 -10.55
C LEU A 294 -5.75 -8.74 -11.07
N HIS A 295 -6.77 -8.80 -10.20
CA HIS A 295 -8.12 -9.14 -10.64
C HIS A 295 -8.57 -8.23 -11.79
N GLU A 296 -9.29 -8.79 -12.76
CA GLU A 296 -9.65 -8.08 -14.00
C GLU A 296 -10.44 -6.78 -13.76
N ASP A 297 -11.33 -6.77 -12.80
CA ASP A 297 -12.09 -5.58 -12.40
C ASP A 297 -11.17 -4.47 -11.84
N LYS A 298 -10.15 -4.83 -11.05
CA LYS A 298 -9.14 -3.90 -10.52
C LYS A 298 -8.26 -3.35 -11.63
N ARG A 299 -7.78 -4.23 -12.50
CA ARG A 299 -6.99 -3.84 -13.66
C ARG A 299 -7.74 -2.88 -14.58
N LYS A 300 -9.00 -3.21 -14.94
CA LYS A 300 -9.83 -2.33 -15.75
C LYS A 300 -10.04 -0.98 -15.11
N ARG A 301 -10.33 -0.98 -13.82
CA ARG A 301 -10.64 0.25 -13.09
C ARG A 301 -9.46 1.18 -12.93
N HIS A 302 -8.29 0.67 -12.56
CA HIS A 302 -7.17 1.50 -12.15
C HIS A 302 -6.09 1.64 -13.22
N ILE A 303 -5.78 0.57 -13.98
CA ILE A 303 -4.74 0.60 -15.01
C ILE A 303 -5.32 1.05 -16.36
N LEU A 304 -6.35 0.34 -16.87
CA LEU A 304 -6.85 0.63 -18.20
C LEU A 304 -7.52 2.01 -18.28
N SER A 305 -8.17 2.48 -17.21
CA SER A 305 -8.70 3.84 -17.15
C SER A 305 -7.62 4.90 -17.34
N PHE A 306 -6.43 4.71 -16.77
CA PHE A 306 -5.31 5.62 -16.96
C PHE A 306 -4.80 5.60 -18.42
N VAL A 307 -4.70 4.42 -19.01
CA VAL A 307 -4.26 4.28 -20.40
C VAL A 307 -5.27 4.83 -21.40
N ASP A 308 -6.57 4.73 -21.10
CA ASP A 308 -7.63 5.35 -21.92
C ASP A 308 -7.52 6.89 -21.91
N GLU A 309 -7.10 7.48 -20.78
CA GLU A 309 -6.82 8.93 -20.64
C GLU A 309 -5.47 9.33 -21.26
N HIS A 310 -4.51 8.40 -21.32
CA HIS A 310 -3.13 8.59 -21.75
C HIS A 310 -2.72 7.55 -22.81
N PRO A 311 -3.25 7.66 -24.07
CA PRO A 311 -3.03 6.65 -25.12
C PRO A 311 -1.57 6.42 -25.51
N GLU A 312 -0.68 7.37 -25.21
CA GLU A 312 0.77 7.26 -25.42
C GLU A 312 1.40 6.10 -24.66
N TYR A 313 0.80 5.68 -23.55
CA TYR A 313 1.24 4.52 -22.77
C TYR A 313 0.64 3.18 -23.22
N ALA A 314 -0.30 3.16 -24.16
CA ALA A 314 -0.93 1.93 -24.62
C ALA A 314 0.05 0.84 -25.14
N PRO A 315 1.20 1.17 -25.78
CA PRO A 315 2.19 0.17 -26.17
C PRO A 315 2.80 -0.61 -25.00
N ARG A 316 2.95 0.03 -23.83
CA ARG A 316 3.54 -0.57 -22.63
C ARG A 316 2.70 -1.71 -22.06
N ILE A 317 1.38 -1.66 -22.22
CA ILE A 317 0.45 -2.68 -21.73
C ILE A 317 0.24 -3.83 -22.73
N ARG A 318 0.50 -3.63 -24.01
CA ARG A 318 0.29 -4.64 -25.06
C ARG A 318 1.22 -5.85 -24.97
N GLY A 319 2.35 -5.74 -24.28
CA GLY A 319 3.28 -6.86 -24.02
C GLY A 319 2.79 -7.87 -22.97
N THR A 320 1.89 -7.50 -22.10
CA THR A 320 1.22 -8.39 -21.16
C THR A 320 0.06 -9.08 -21.88
N LYS A 321 -0.03 -10.43 -21.83
CA LYS A 321 -1.09 -11.22 -22.49
C LYS A 321 -2.47 -10.72 -22.08
N ILE A 322 -2.99 -9.74 -22.80
CA ILE A 322 -4.39 -9.32 -22.71
C ILE A 322 -5.17 -10.29 -23.59
N LEU A 323 -5.84 -11.25 -22.99
CA LEU A 323 -6.94 -11.95 -23.63
C LEU A 323 -8.08 -10.94 -23.79
N PHE A 324 -8.12 -10.23 -24.92
CA PHE A 324 -9.30 -9.48 -25.30
C PHE A 324 -10.46 -10.47 -25.47
N PRO A 325 -11.61 -10.27 -24.80
CA PRO A 325 -12.79 -11.01 -25.17
C PRO A 325 -13.14 -10.64 -26.62
N PHE A 326 -13.09 -11.62 -27.51
CA PHE A 326 -13.51 -11.48 -28.90
C PHE A 326 -14.85 -10.73 -28.95
N ARG A 327 -14.89 -9.55 -29.56
CA ARG A 327 -16.14 -8.95 -30.05
C ARG A 327 -16.71 -9.91 -31.04
N ARG A 328 -17.76 -10.63 -30.66
CA ARG A 328 -18.62 -11.33 -31.64
C ARG A 328 -19.25 -10.26 -32.54
N HIS A 329 -18.75 -10.11 -33.76
CA HIS A 329 -19.49 -9.43 -34.78
C HIS A 329 -20.81 -10.18 -34.97
N LYS A 330 -21.91 -9.52 -34.63
CA LYS A 330 -23.22 -9.92 -35.12
C LYS A 330 -23.21 -9.61 -36.62
N THR A 331 -23.02 -10.63 -37.44
CA THR A 331 -23.45 -10.61 -38.85
C THR A 331 -24.97 -10.64 -38.86
N ARG A 332 -25.54 -9.71 -39.63
CA ARG A 332 -26.95 -9.65 -39.95
C ARG A 332 -27.37 -10.87 -40.76
#